data_3bc31d96129b888f03dfc00eb2334b77
#
_entry.id   3bc31d96129b888f03dfc00eb2334b77
#
_cell.length_a   1.000
_cell.length_b   1.000
_cell.length_c   1.000
_cell.angle_alpha   90.00
_cell.angle_beta   90.00
_cell.angle_gamma   90.00
#
_symmetry.space_group_name_H-M   'P 1'
#
loop_
_entity.id
_entity.type
_entity.pdbx_description
1 polymer ?
#
loop_
_entity_poly.entity_id
_entity_poly.type
_entity_poly.pdbx_seq_one_letter_code
_entity_poly.pdbx_strand_id
1 'polypeptide(L)'
;MNRKHMIPLFGTFLCWGSMYTVSKIALSTIPPVTLLALRYTVAVPALFLLLLLRGALKPLGNGDAKTIFLIGFVGYFASFCLQMMGISRLTGSVSSLFGAMNPVFIPVLAAFFLKEKLTVSKVLCVAVSMVGVATIVGVNGTVDLLGAALMLMSVFLWSTASIIIRRFAGRYDPMQVAMLSMLFALPLVGGWSLMELQAAPCAITLRSGLAVLFMGIVGTAGAHSLWNYSLSKMDASFCSMFYPMQPLVSAILGVLVLGEEITPSFVIGGVIICCGIVASVVTGKKKA
;
A
#
# COMPACT_ATOMS: atom_id res chain seq x y z
N MET A 1 -19.11 6.58 -15.72
CA MET A 1 -17.83 6.03 -15.22
C MET A 1 -17.36 5.00 -16.24
N ASN A 2 -16.19 5.19 -16.84
CA ASN A 2 -15.72 4.33 -17.93
C ASN A 2 -15.16 3.02 -17.34
N ARG A 3 -15.76 1.85 -17.70
CA ARG A 3 -15.35 0.52 -17.24
C ARG A 3 -13.86 0.22 -17.48
N LYS A 4 -13.24 0.86 -18.49
CA LYS A 4 -11.82 0.71 -18.83
C LYS A 4 -10.87 1.14 -17.69
N HIS A 5 -11.26 2.07 -16.82
CA HIS A 5 -10.43 2.52 -15.69
C HIS A 5 -10.56 1.62 -14.45
N MET A 6 -11.56 0.73 -14.42
CA MET A 6 -11.74 -0.21 -13.31
C MET A 6 -10.74 -1.37 -13.37
N ILE A 7 -10.38 -1.84 -14.57
CA ILE A 7 -9.46 -2.97 -14.75
C ILE A 7 -8.09 -2.72 -14.09
N PRO A 8 -7.42 -1.57 -14.35
CA PRO A 8 -6.18 -1.23 -13.65
C PRO A 8 -6.33 -1.20 -12.13
N LEU A 9 -7.44 -0.64 -11.63
CA LEU A 9 -7.71 -0.55 -10.20
C LEU A 9 -7.85 -1.94 -9.55
N PHE A 10 -8.62 -2.85 -10.17
CA PHE A 10 -8.71 -4.24 -9.72
C PHE A 10 -7.35 -4.94 -9.74
N GLY A 11 -6.58 -4.79 -10.83
CA GLY A 11 -5.24 -5.34 -10.95
C GLY A 11 -4.31 -4.87 -9.83
N THR A 12 -4.39 -3.59 -9.44
CA THR A 12 -3.63 -3.03 -8.32
C THR A 12 -3.88 -3.83 -7.04
N PHE A 13 -5.14 -4.05 -6.69
CA PHE A 13 -5.49 -4.68 -5.40
C PHE A 13 -5.27 -6.18 -5.37
N LEU A 14 -5.36 -6.87 -6.51
CA LEU A 14 -4.93 -8.26 -6.63
C LEU A 14 -3.41 -8.38 -6.39
N CYS A 15 -2.62 -7.54 -7.04
CA CYS A 15 -1.18 -7.52 -6.84
C CYS A 15 -0.82 -7.15 -5.39
N TRP A 16 -1.42 -6.09 -4.83
CA TRP A 16 -1.09 -5.68 -3.47
C TRP A 16 -1.57 -6.67 -2.41
N GLY A 17 -2.69 -7.35 -2.62
CA GLY A 17 -3.15 -8.41 -1.72
C GLY A 17 -2.16 -9.58 -1.65
N SER A 18 -1.61 -9.99 -2.79
CA SER A 18 -0.58 -11.05 -2.84
C SER A 18 0.74 -10.65 -2.19
N MET A 19 1.05 -9.34 -2.15
CA MET A 19 2.30 -8.82 -1.57
C MET A 19 2.47 -9.17 -0.10
N TYR A 20 1.40 -9.23 0.69
CA TYR A 20 1.50 -9.54 2.11
C TYR A 20 2.02 -10.96 2.33
N THR A 21 1.47 -11.94 1.61
CA THR A 21 1.93 -13.33 1.65
C THR A 21 3.35 -13.48 1.11
N VAL A 22 3.65 -12.87 -0.05
CA VAL A 22 4.97 -12.93 -0.67
C VAL A 22 6.01 -12.21 0.19
N SER A 23 5.65 -11.12 0.86
CA SER A 23 6.54 -10.44 1.81
C SER A 23 6.94 -11.36 2.97
N LYS A 24 6.01 -12.15 3.51
CA LYS A 24 6.32 -13.12 4.59
C LYS A 24 7.33 -14.17 4.14
N ILE A 25 7.23 -14.62 2.89
CA ILE A 25 8.22 -15.55 2.32
C ILE A 25 9.62 -14.92 2.29
N ALA A 26 9.73 -13.67 1.82
CA ALA A 26 11.01 -12.99 1.75
C ALA A 26 11.55 -12.60 3.14
N LEU A 27 10.69 -12.14 4.05
CA LEU A 27 11.03 -11.73 5.42
C LEU A 27 11.53 -12.90 6.30
N SER A 28 11.35 -14.14 5.87
CA SER A 28 11.92 -15.29 6.60
C SER A 28 13.46 -15.33 6.56
N THR A 29 14.09 -14.66 5.60
CA THR A 29 15.54 -14.68 5.39
C THR A 29 16.15 -13.31 5.10
N ILE A 30 15.33 -12.29 4.83
CA ILE A 30 15.75 -10.94 4.48
C ILE A 30 15.15 -9.95 5.49
N PRO A 31 15.95 -9.09 6.12
CA PRO A 31 15.45 -8.06 7.03
C PRO A 31 14.49 -7.07 6.34
N PRO A 32 13.53 -6.47 7.10
CA PRO A 32 12.41 -5.71 6.53
C PRO A 32 12.80 -4.54 5.62
N VAL A 33 13.71 -3.68 6.07
CA VAL A 33 14.12 -2.50 5.29
C VAL A 33 15.01 -2.90 4.13
N THR A 34 15.85 -3.93 4.33
CA THR A 34 16.67 -4.53 3.27
C THR A 34 15.79 -5.13 2.17
N LEU A 35 14.69 -5.80 2.52
CA LEU A 35 13.71 -6.29 1.55
C LEU A 35 13.11 -5.14 0.72
N LEU A 36 12.79 -4.01 1.37
CA LEU A 36 12.29 -2.83 0.67
C LEU A 36 13.34 -2.24 -0.29
N ALA A 37 14.61 -2.17 0.13
CA ALA A 37 15.70 -1.72 -0.73
C ALA A 37 15.83 -2.60 -1.98
N LEU A 38 15.82 -3.93 -1.81
CA LEU A 38 15.89 -4.89 -2.91
C LEU A 38 14.68 -4.77 -3.86
N ARG A 39 13.49 -4.53 -3.34
CA ARG A 39 12.30 -4.28 -4.17
C ARG A 39 12.46 -3.06 -5.06
N TYR A 40 13.02 -1.97 -4.54
CA TYR A 40 13.21 -0.74 -5.30
C TYR A 40 14.35 -0.84 -6.31
N THR A 41 15.44 -1.57 -5.97
CA THR A 41 16.52 -1.87 -6.93
C THR A 41 16.04 -2.67 -8.13
N VAL A 42 14.99 -3.49 -7.98
CA VAL A 42 14.34 -4.19 -9.10
C VAL A 42 13.31 -3.29 -9.80
N ALA A 43 12.47 -2.57 -9.04
CA ALA A 43 11.37 -1.80 -9.59
C ALA A 43 11.80 -0.58 -10.40
N VAL A 44 12.79 0.17 -9.90
CA VAL A 44 13.24 1.43 -10.55
C VAL A 44 13.81 1.18 -11.95
N PRO A 45 14.77 0.24 -12.17
CA PRO A 45 15.25 -0.07 -13.52
C PRO A 45 14.15 -0.61 -14.44
N ALA A 46 13.24 -1.46 -13.92
CA ALA A 46 12.14 -1.99 -14.71
C ALA A 46 11.21 -0.88 -15.22
N LEU A 47 10.83 0.07 -14.35
CA LEU A 47 10.01 1.22 -14.74
C LEU A 47 10.76 2.16 -15.68
N PHE A 48 12.04 2.41 -15.43
CA PHE A 48 12.88 3.24 -16.30
C PHE A 48 12.95 2.68 -17.71
N LEU A 49 13.24 1.37 -17.85
CA LEU A 49 13.27 0.70 -19.14
C LEU A 49 11.93 0.77 -19.87
N LEU A 50 10.82 0.50 -19.15
CA LEU A 50 9.48 0.59 -19.75
C LEU A 50 9.15 2.01 -20.23
N LEU A 51 9.52 3.04 -19.47
CA LEU A 51 9.31 4.44 -19.84
C LEU A 51 10.17 4.85 -21.03
N LEU A 52 11.42 4.37 -21.11
CA LEU A 52 12.30 4.58 -22.27
C LEU A 52 11.70 3.96 -23.53
N LEU A 53 11.29 2.69 -23.46
CA LEU A 53 10.72 1.96 -24.60
C LEU A 53 9.40 2.60 -25.10
N ARG A 54 8.66 3.28 -24.22
CA ARG A 54 7.41 3.98 -24.56
C ARG A 54 7.62 5.42 -24.97
N GLY A 55 8.85 5.97 -24.89
CA GLY A 55 9.12 7.37 -25.12
C GLY A 55 8.33 8.31 -24.18
N ALA A 56 8.01 7.84 -22.97
CA ALA A 56 7.12 8.55 -22.04
C ALA A 56 7.87 9.36 -20.97
N LEU A 57 9.20 9.34 -20.98
CA LEU A 57 10.03 10.13 -20.06
C LEU A 57 9.95 11.62 -20.41
N LYS A 58 9.61 12.44 -19.42
CA LYS A 58 9.61 13.89 -19.52
C LYS A 58 10.58 14.48 -18.50
N PRO A 59 11.32 15.55 -18.86
CA PRO A 59 12.14 16.28 -17.91
C PRO A 59 11.26 16.87 -16.80
N LEU A 60 11.79 16.93 -15.57
CA LEU A 60 11.09 17.53 -14.43
C LEU A 60 11.04 19.05 -14.61
N GLY A 61 9.86 19.63 -14.42
CA GLY A 61 9.67 21.07 -14.34
C GLY A 61 10.24 21.68 -13.06
N ASN A 62 10.48 23.00 -13.10
CA ASN A 62 10.97 23.73 -11.93
C ASN A 62 10.00 23.59 -10.74
N GLY A 63 10.51 23.12 -9.62
CA GLY A 63 9.75 22.90 -8.38
C GLY A 63 9.05 21.54 -8.27
N ASP A 64 8.82 20.82 -9.37
CA ASP A 64 8.14 19.51 -9.35
C ASP A 64 8.97 18.43 -8.64
N ALA A 65 10.31 18.55 -8.70
CA ALA A 65 11.22 17.66 -7.99
C ALA A 65 10.96 17.65 -6.47
N LYS A 66 10.61 18.78 -5.86
CA LYS A 66 10.27 18.87 -4.43
C LYS A 66 9.00 18.06 -4.11
N THR A 67 7.98 18.13 -4.98
CA THR A 67 6.73 17.38 -4.79
C THR A 67 6.98 15.87 -4.95
N ILE A 68 7.75 15.47 -5.94
CA ILE A 68 8.10 14.05 -6.17
C ILE A 68 8.97 13.53 -5.01
N PHE A 69 9.93 14.33 -4.54
CA PHE A 69 10.71 13.99 -3.34
C PHE A 69 9.80 13.81 -2.11
N LEU A 70 8.83 14.70 -1.90
CA LEU A 70 7.88 14.58 -0.79
C LEU A 70 7.04 13.29 -0.89
N ILE A 71 6.56 12.96 -2.09
CA ILE A 71 5.87 11.68 -2.34
C ILE A 71 6.82 10.51 -2.03
N GLY A 72 8.07 10.58 -2.48
CA GLY A 72 9.12 9.59 -2.22
C GLY A 72 9.39 9.42 -0.73
N PHE A 73 9.59 10.53 -0.02
CA PHE A 73 9.90 10.52 1.41
C PHE A 73 8.73 10.00 2.26
N VAL A 74 7.54 10.57 2.10
CA VAL A 74 6.37 10.21 2.93
C VAL A 74 5.80 8.85 2.53
N GLY A 75 5.60 8.62 1.23
CA GLY A 75 4.95 7.41 0.73
C GLY A 75 5.92 6.24 0.59
N TYR A 76 7.01 6.42 -0.16
CA TYR A 76 7.87 5.31 -0.55
C TYR A 76 8.99 5.00 0.45
N PHE A 77 9.45 5.98 1.24
CA PHE A 77 10.40 5.73 2.31
C PHE A 77 9.67 5.48 3.65
N ALA A 78 9.12 6.50 4.28
CA ALA A 78 8.62 6.41 5.64
C ALA A 78 7.46 5.39 5.75
N SER A 79 6.44 5.49 4.88
CA SER A 79 5.30 4.58 4.92
C SER A 79 5.73 3.13 4.71
N PHE A 80 6.52 2.82 3.67
CA PHE A 80 6.85 1.42 3.37
C PHE A 80 7.91 0.82 4.29
N CYS A 81 8.82 1.62 4.88
CA CYS A 81 9.68 1.12 5.97
C CYS A 81 8.82 0.65 7.16
N LEU A 82 7.89 1.48 7.62
CA LEU A 82 6.98 1.12 8.70
C LEU A 82 6.10 -0.09 8.33
N GLN A 83 5.64 -0.16 7.07
CA GLN A 83 4.87 -1.30 6.58
C GLN A 83 5.67 -2.61 6.64
N MET A 84 6.90 -2.62 6.16
CA MET A 84 7.73 -3.82 6.18
C MET A 84 8.05 -4.26 7.60
N MET A 85 8.35 -3.32 8.51
CA MET A 85 8.54 -3.58 9.92
C MET A 85 7.25 -4.10 10.59
N GLY A 86 6.09 -3.57 10.21
CA GLY A 86 4.79 -4.06 10.70
C GLY A 86 4.48 -5.48 10.20
N ILE A 87 4.67 -5.75 8.89
CA ILE A 87 4.45 -7.08 8.30
C ILE A 87 5.40 -8.13 8.92
N SER A 88 6.63 -7.76 9.27
CA SER A 88 7.56 -8.71 9.91
C SER A 88 7.06 -9.22 11.26
N ARG A 89 6.27 -8.41 11.98
CA ARG A 89 5.73 -8.68 13.32
C ARG A 89 4.35 -9.34 13.33
N LEU A 90 3.59 -9.23 12.24
CA LEU A 90 2.21 -9.70 12.12
C LEU A 90 2.12 -10.83 11.09
N THR A 91 0.99 -11.55 11.06
CA THR A 91 0.69 -12.45 9.93
C THR A 91 0.39 -11.64 8.67
N GLY A 92 0.51 -12.25 7.48
CA GLY A 92 0.18 -11.60 6.22
C GLY A 92 -1.28 -11.16 6.17
N SER A 93 -2.17 -12.04 6.64
CA SER A 93 -3.62 -11.78 6.69
C SER A 93 -3.97 -10.60 7.60
N VAL A 94 -3.43 -10.55 8.83
CA VAL A 94 -3.64 -9.42 9.76
C VAL A 94 -3.05 -8.13 9.22
N SER A 95 -1.84 -8.17 8.67
CA SER A 95 -1.21 -6.99 8.04
C SER A 95 -2.05 -6.42 6.90
N SER A 96 -2.68 -7.28 6.09
CA SER A 96 -3.53 -6.86 4.98
C SER A 96 -4.82 -6.18 5.43
N LEU A 97 -5.39 -6.59 6.59
CA LEU A 97 -6.54 -5.92 7.20
C LEU A 97 -6.19 -4.49 7.65
N PHE A 98 -5.02 -4.30 8.27
CA PHE A 98 -4.54 -2.95 8.55
C PHE A 98 -4.33 -2.15 7.26
N GLY A 99 -3.74 -2.76 6.22
CA GLY A 99 -3.61 -2.15 4.89
C GLY A 99 -4.94 -1.72 4.29
N ALA A 100 -6.02 -2.47 4.55
CA ALA A 100 -7.36 -2.12 4.09
C ALA A 100 -8.00 -0.90 4.80
N MET A 101 -7.33 -0.30 5.79
CA MET A 101 -7.80 0.92 6.49
C MET A 101 -7.60 2.22 5.68
N ASN A 102 -6.98 2.19 4.52
CA ASN A 102 -6.83 3.37 3.66
C ASN A 102 -8.16 4.12 3.37
N PRO A 103 -9.33 3.45 3.18
CA PRO A 103 -10.61 4.14 3.02
C PRO A 103 -11.07 4.93 4.25
N VAL A 104 -10.43 4.75 5.39
CA VAL A 104 -10.65 5.56 6.60
C VAL A 104 -9.91 6.88 6.47
N PHE A 105 -8.64 6.84 6.11
CA PHE A 105 -7.76 8.02 6.08
C PHE A 105 -7.89 8.84 4.80
N ILE A 106 -7.94 8.19 3.62
CA ILE A 106 -7.95 8.89 2.33
C ILE A 106 -9.13 9.86 2.19
N PRO A 107 -10.41 9.50 2.49
CA PRO A 107 -11.51 10.44 2.35
C PRO A 107 -11.44 11.61 3.33
N VAL A 108 -10.93 11.39 4.54
CA VAL A 108 -10.72 12.46 5.53
C VAL A 108 -9.66 13.44 5.02
N LEU A 109 -8.50 12.93 4.61
CA LEU A 109 -7.43 13.76 4.06
C LEU A 109 -7.86 14.44 2.75
N ALA A 110 -8.63 13.76 1.88
CA ALA A 110 -9.15 14.33 0.66
C ALA A 110 -10.12 15.50 0.92
N ALA A 111 -10.92 15.41 1.98
CA ALA A 111 -11.81 16.51 2.37
C ALA A 111 -11.00 17.77 2.75
N PHE A 112 -9.92 17.61 3.52
CA PHE A 112 -9.08 18.74 3.94
C PHE A 112 -8.22 19.31 2.80
N PHE A 113 -7.54 18.44 2.05
CA PHE A 113 -6.53 18.86 1.08
C PHE A 113 -7.03 19.02 -0.35
N LEU A 114 -8.06 18.25 -0.75
CA LEU A 114 -8.65 18.29 -2.10
C LEU A 114 -10.03 18.98 -2.11
N LYS A 115 -10.52 19.42 -0.95
CA LYS A 115 -11.86 20.01 -0.77
C LYS A 115 -13.00 19.06 -1.21
N GLU A 116 -12.77 17.75 -1.13
CA GLU A 116 -13.82 16.76 -1.34
C GLU A 116 -14.82 16.80 -0.18
N LYS A 117 -16.11 16.58 -0.44
CA LYS A 117 -17.14 16.60 0.61
C LYS A 117 -16.96 15.43 1.59
N LEU A 118 -16.78 15.75 2.87
CA LEU A 118 -16.82 14.77 3.96
C LEU A 118 -18.28 14.50 4.31
N THR A 119 -18.76 13.33 3.98
CA THR A 119 -20.15 12.93 4.28
C THR A 119 -20.22 12.20 5.61
N VAL A 120 -21.39 12.25 6.29
CA VAL A 120 -21.64 11.47 7.52
C VAL A 120 -21.34 9.98 7.30
N SER A 121 -21.65 9.47 6.12
CA SER A 121 -21.34 8.09 5.73
C SER A 121 -19.84 7.77 5.79
N LYS A 122 -18.97 8.70 5.34
CA LYS A 122 -17.49 8.52 5.43
C LYS A 122 -17.04 8.53 6.90
N VAL A 123 -17.62 9.40 7.75
CA VAL A 123 -17.30 9.44 9.19
C VAL A 123 -17.72 8.14 9.89
N LEU A 124 -18.94 7.65 9.59
CA LEU A 124 -19.40 6.36 10.13
C LEU A 124 -18.53 5.18 9.67
N CYS A 125 -18.08 5.20 8.43
CA CYS A 125 -17.10 4.22 7.94
C CYS A 125 -15.83 4.20 8.80
N VAL A 126 -15.29 5.38 9.12
CA VAL A 126 -14.11 5.50 10.01
C VAL A 126 -14.41 4.86 11.36
N ALA A 127 -15.50 5.25 12.01
CA ALA A 127 -15.86 4.75 13.34
C ALA A 127 -16.04 3.22 13.35
N VAL A 128 -16.81 2.68 12.40
CA VAL A 128 -17.06 1.23 12.28
C VAL A 128 -15.75 0.47 11.99
N SER A 129 -14.89 1.02 11.12
CA SER A 129 -13.60 0.39 10.81
C SER A 129 -12.67 0.36 12.03
N MET A 130 -12.68 1.40 12.87
CA MET A 130 -11.91 1.41 14.13
C MET A 130 -12.40 0.35 15.12
N VAL A 131 -13.72 0.11 15.20
CA VAL A 131 -14.27 -1.01 15.98
C VAL A 131 -13.78 -2.36 15.43
N GLY A 132 -13.76 -2.53 14.11
CA GLY A 132 -13.24 -3.74 13.48
C GLY A 132 -11.76 -3.98 13.80
N VAL A 133 -10.91 -2.94 13.77
CA VAL A 133 -9.51 -3.02 14.19
C VAL A 133 -9.39 -3.40 15.66
N ALA A 134 -10.16 -2.76 16.55
CA ALA A 134 -10.16 -3.07 17.97
C ALA A 134 -10.57 -4.55 18.23
N THR A 135 -11.52 -5.09 17.45
CA THR A 135 -11.92 -6.50 17.51
C THR A 135 -10.76 -7.43 17.15
N ILE A 136 -9.99 -7.11 16.10
CA ILE A 136 -8.84 -7.93 15.67
C ILE A 136 -7.74 -7.92 16.74
N VAL A 137 -7.43 -6.73 17.27
CA VAL A 137 -6.33 -6.52 18.23
C VAL A 137 -6.72 -6.99 19.65
N GLY A 138 -7.97 -6.78 20.05
CA GLY A 138 -8.40 -6.84 21.45
C GLY A 138 -8.89 -8.19 21.97
N VAL A 139 -9.37 -9.09 21.10
CA VAL A 139 -10.12 -10.27 21.56
C VAL A 139 -9.25 -11.38 22.17
N ASN A 140 -7.98 -11.52 21.81
CA ASN A 140 -7.13 -12.62 22.32
C ASN A 140 -5.71 -12.23 22.75
N GLY A 141 -5.34 -10.95 22.75
CA GLY A 141 -3.98 -10.51 23.13
C GLY A 141 -2.85 -11.07 22.24
N THR A 142 -3.19 -11.67 21.10
CA THR A 142 -2.26 -12.39 20.20
C THR A 142 -1.63 -11.50 19.13
N VAL A 143 -2.12 -10.27 18.99
CA VAL A 143 -1.61 -9.32 17.97
C VAL A 143 -0.53 -8.44 18.60
N ASP A 144 0.64 -8.40 17.97
CA ASP A 144 1.73 -7.50 18.36
C ASP A 144 1.28 -6.04 18.18
N LEU A 145 1.12 -5.33 19.30
CA LEU A 145 0.64 -3.93 19.32
C LEU A 145 1.59 -2.98 18.58
N LEU A 146 2.91 -3.24 18.65
CA LEU A 146 3.89 -2.44 17.92
C LEU A 146 3.74 -2.68 16.42
N GLY A 147 3.57 -3.93 15.99
CA GLY A 147 3.28 -4.27 14.60
C GLY A 147 2.02 -3.58 14.08
N ALA A 148 0.94 -3.58 14.87
CA ALA A 148 -0.32 -2.91 14.56
C ALA A 148 -0.15 -1.38 14.44
N ALA A 149 0.57 -0.76 15.38
CA ALA A 149 0.84 0.67 15.35
C ALA A 149 1.69 1.09 14.14
N LEU A 150 2.73 0.30 13.80
CA LEU A 150 3.56 0.51 12.62
C LEU A 150 2.72 0.43 11.33
N MET A 151 1.81 -0.54 11.23
CA MET A 151 0.91 -0.68 10.08
C MET A 151 -0.07 0.50 9.97
N LEU A 152 -0.69 0.93 11.06
CA LEU A 152 -1.62 2.08 11.05
C LEU A 152 -0.90 3.37 10.65
N MET A 153 0.29 3.63 11.20
CA MET A 153 1.09 4.79 10.83
C MET A 153 1.51 4.73 9.35
N SER A 154 1.91 3.56 8.87
CA SER A 154 2.21 3.34 7.45
C SER A 154 1.01 3.70 6.56
N VAL A 155 -0.18 3.21 6.91
CA VAL A 155 -1.41 3.48 6.15
C VAL A 155 -1.77 4.96 6.14
N PHE A 156 -1.59 5.66 7.27
CA PHE A 156 -1.79 7.11 7.35
C PHE A 156 -0.81 7.87 6.42
N LEU A 157 0.47 7.52 6.45
CA LEU A 157 1.50 8.14 5.59
C LEU A 157 1.26 7.83 4.10
N TRP A 158 0.89 6.59 3.76
CA TRP A 158 0.53 6.22 2.38
C TRP A 158 -0.72 6.95 1.89
N SER A 159 -1.72 7.11 2.76
CA SER A 159 -2.92 7.89 2.45
C SER A 159 -2.57 9.35 2.17
N THR A 160 -1.67 9.94 2.96
CA THR A 160 -1.15 11.29 2.74
C THR A 160 -0.41 11.39 1.39
N ALA A 161 0.48 10.46 1.09
CA ALA A 161 1.18 10.41 -0.20
C ALA A 161 0.20 10.25 -1.38
N SER A 162 -0.84 9.43 -1.24
CA SER A 162 -1.88 9.24 -2.26
C SER A 162 -2.65 10.55 -2.57
N ILE A 163 -2.91 11.37 -1.57
CA ILE A 163 -3.50 12.70 -1.76
C ILE A 163 -2.55 13.64 -2.53
N ILE A 164 -1.26 13.62 -2.20
CA ILE A 164 -0.25 14.42 -2.92
C ILE A 164 -0.15 13.93 -4.37
N ILE A 165 -0.09 12.60 -4.61
CA ILE A 165 -0.09 12.00 -5.95
C ILE A 165 -1.34 12.43 -6.73
N ARG A 166 -2.52 12.38 -6.12
CA ARG A 166 -3.78 12.81 -6.76
C ARG A 166 -3.75 14.29 -7.14
N ARG A 167 -3.25 15.16 -6.26
CA ARG A 167 -3.12 16.60 -6.53
C ARG A 167 -2.12 16.89 -7.65
N PHE A 168 -1.09 16.07 -7.78
CA PHE A 168 -0.02 16.18 -8.77
C PHE A 168 -0.33 15.47 -10.09
N ALA A 169 -1.44 14.70 -10.14
CA ALA A 169 -1.83 13.87 -11.27
C ALA A 169 -2.04 14.71 -12.56
N GLY A 170 -1.70 14.09 -13.69
CA GLY A 170 -1.86 14.70 -15.03
C GLY A 170 -0.65 15.51 -15.52
N ARG A 171 0.33 15.84 -14.67
CA ARG A 171 1.56 16.52 -15.08
C ARG A 171 2.55 15.59 -15.78
N TYR A 172 2.68 14.37 -15.27
CA TYR A 172 3.61 13.34 -15.74
C TYR A 172 2.90 12.00 -15.94
N ASP A 173 3.56 11.09 -16.65
CA ASP A 173 3.11 9.69 -16.72
C ASP A 173 3.05 9.10 -15.32
N PRO A 174 1.99 8.37 -14.95
CA PRO A 174 1.86 7.74 -13.63
C PRO A 174 3.02 6.81 -13.25
N MET A 175 3.60 6.11 -14.24
CA MET A 175 4.80 5.27 -14.02
C MET A 175 6.02 6.12 -13.70
N GLN A 176 6.17 7.27 -14.33
CA GLN A 176 7.29 8.19 -14.09
C GLN A 176 7.21 8.76 -12.66
N VAL A 177 6.02 9.13 -12.20
CA VAL A 177 5.83 9.60 -10.82
C VAL A 177 6.23 8.50 -9.84
N ALA A 178 5.78 7.25 -10.04
CA ALA A 178 6.14 6.13 -9.20
C ALA A 178 7.66 5.88 -9.20
N MET A 179 8.27 5.79 -10.40
CA MET A 179 9.71 5.54 -10.57
C MET A 179 10.56 6.61 -9.87
N LEU A 180 10.28 7.89 -10.13
CA LEU A 180 11.07 8.98 -9.55
C LEU A 180 10.89 9.07 -8.02
N SER A 181 9.68 8.84 -7.50
CA SER A 181 9.45 8.81 -6.07
C SER A 181 10.21 7.68 -5.38
N MET A 182 10.25 6.47 -5.99
CA MET A 182 11.07 5.36 -5.52
C MET A 182 12.58 5.67 -5.64
N LEU A 183 13.00 6.30 -6.73
CA LEU A 183 14.40 6.70 -6.95
C LEU A 183 14.87 7.66 -5.86
N PHE A 184 14.05 8.64 -5.46
CA PHE A 184 14.36 9.53 -4.34
C PHE A 184 14.32 8.82 -2.98
N ALA A 185 13.47 7.81 -2.81
CA ALA A 185 13.42 7.03 -1.57
C ALA A 185 14.58 6.05 -1.44
N LEU A 186 15.12 5.55 -2.56
CA LEU A 186 16.11 4.47 -2.60
C LEU A 186 17.41 4.77 -1.81
N PRO A 187 18.02 5.96 -1.86
CA PRO A 187 19.18 6.27 -1.03
C PRO A 187 18.89 6.21 0.48
N LEU A 188 17.69 6.65 0.89
CA LEU A 188 17.26 6.64 2.30
C LEU A 188 17.00 5.21 2.79
N VAL A 189 16.27 4.43 2.00
CA VAL A 189 16.00 3.02 2.27
C VAL A 189 17.31 2.23 2.24
N GLY A 190 18.18 2.48 1.26
CA GLY A 190 19.49 1.83 1.12
C GLY A 190 20.41 2.13 2.31
N GLY A 191 20.49 3.39 2.73
CA GLY A 191 21.27 3.79 3.92
C GLY A 191 20.78 3.07 5.18
N TRP A 192 19.46 3.02 5.40
CA TRP A 192 18.90 2.26 6.53
C TRP A 192 19.12 0.75 6.38
N SER A 193 18.98 0.19 5.17
CA SER A 193 19.29 -1.22 4.88
C SER A 193 20.71 -1.60 5.26
N LEU A 194 21.69 -0.74 4.97
CA LEU A 194 23.09 -1.00 5.34
C LEU A 194 23.27 -1.05 6.86
N MET A 195 22.57 -0.21 7.62
CA MET A 195 22.58 -0.28 9.10
C MET A 195 21.89 -1.56 9.60
N GLU A 196 20.78 -1.95 8.98
CA GLU A 196 20.04 -3.17 9.33
C GLU A 196 20.86 -4.43 9.08
N LEU A 197 21.64 -4.48 7.99
CA LEU A 197 22.54 -5.60 7.65
C LEU A 197 23.70 -5.77 8.61
N GLN A 198 24.07 -4.72 9.36
CA GLN A 198 25.08 -4.85 10.43
C GLN A 198 24.49 -5.49 11.69
N ALA A 199 23.18 -5.39 11.89
CA ALA A 199 22.49 -5.86 13.09
C ALA A 199 21.77 -7.21 12.91
N ALA A 200 21.43 -7.59 11.68
CA ALA A 200 20.64 -8.78 11.37
C ALA A 200 21.21 -9.57 10.19
N PRO A 201 21.24 -10.92 10.26
CA PRO A 201 21.68 -11.74 9.15
C PRO A 201 20.73 -11.61 7.95
N CYS A 202 21.29 -11.62 6.75
CA CYS A 202 20.53 -11.61 5.50
C CYS A 202 21.01 -12.76 4.61
N ALA A 203 20.09 -13.60 4.17
CA ALA A 203 20.38 -14.69 3.25
C ALA A 203 19.39 -14.66 2.08
N ILE A 204 19.93 -14.49 0.86
CA ILE A 204 19.12 -14.53 -0.35
C ILE A 204 19.08 -15.97 -0.86
N THR A 205 18.00 -16.67 -0.59
CA THR A 205 17.71 -18.00 -1.13
C THR A 205 17.00 -17.86 -2.48
N LEU A 206 16.92 -18.95 -3.25
CA LEU A 206 16.14 -18.95 -4.50
C LEU A 206 14.68 -18.51 -4.26
N ARG A 207 14.06 -19.01 -3.17
CA ARG A 207 12.67 -18.68 -2.81
C ARG A 207 12.50 -17.21 -2.47
N SER A 208 13.37 -16.65 -1.64
CA SER A 208 13.30 -15.22 -1.29
C SER A 208 13.72 -14.31 -2.45
N GLY A 209 14.67 -14.73 -3.30
CA GLY A 209 15.04 -14.02 -4.51
C GLY A 209 13.90 -13.91 -5.52
N LEU A 210 13.19 -15.01 -5.79
CA LEU A 210 11.99 -15.01 -6.63
C LEU A 210 10.87 -14.14 -6.03
N ALA A 211 10.71 -14.17 -4.71
CA ALA A 211 9.77 -13.29 -4.01
C ALA A 211 10.14 -11.80 -4.20
N VAL A 212 11.43 -11.43 -4.08
CA VAL A 212 11.92 -10.07 -4.34
C VAL A 212 11.64 -9.64 -5.79
N LEU A 213 11.89 -10.49 -6.77
CA LEU A 213 11.60 -10.20 -8.19
C LEU A 213 10.11 -9.98 -8.41
N PHE A 214 9.25 -10.85 -7.90
CA PHE A 214 7.80 -10.68 -7.98
C PHE A 214 7.36 -9.37 -7.31
N MET A 215 7.83 -9.11 -6.10
CA MET A 215 7.52 -7.90 -5.35
C MET A 215 7.99 -6.63 -6.07
N GLY A 216 9.18 -6.66 -6.67
CA GLY A 216 9.75 -5.54 -7.41
C GLY A 216 8.98 -5.24 -8.69
N ILE A 217 8.77 -6.25 -9.55
CA ILE A 217 8.18 -6.08 -10.87
C ILE A 217 6.64 -5.95 -10.78
N VAL A 218 5.99 -6.95 -10.19
CA VAL A 218 4.52 -7.02 -10.19
C VAL A 218 3.93 -6.13 -9.09
N GLY A 219 4.36 -6.35 -7.86
CA GLY A 219 3.79 -5.69 -6.68
C GLY A 219 4.21 -4.23 -6.53
N THR A 220 5.40 -3.86 -6.99
CA THR A 220 5.92 -2.49 -6.85
C THR A 220 5.84 -1.72 -8.17
N ALA A 221 6.57 -2.08 -9.19
CA ALA A 221 6.56 -1.35 -10.45
C ALA A 221 5.17 -1.37 -11.10
N GLY A 222 4.57 -2.54 -11.27
CA GLY A 222 3.26 -2.70 -11.90
C GLY A 222 2.14 -2.08 -11.07
N ALA A 223 1.95 -2.55 -9.84
CA ALA A 223 0.79 -2.15 -9.03
C ALA A 223 0.78 -0.66 -8.66
N HIS A 224 1.94 -0.04 -8.34
CA HIS A 224 1.98 1.40 -8.06
C HIS A 224 1.75 2.25 -9.31
N SER A 225 2.17 1.78 -10.48
CA SER A 225 1.86 2.45 -11.75
C SER A 225 0.35 2.40 -12.03
N LEU A 226 -0.28 1.25 -11.82
CA LEU A 226 -1.74 1.09 -11.98
C LEU A 226 -2.50 1.92 -10.94
N TRP A 227 -2.01 2.03 -9.70
CA TRP A 227 -2.58 2.89 -8.66
C TRP A 227 -2.49 4.37 -9.04
N ASN A 228 -1.31 4.85 -9.40
CA ASN A 228 -1.10 6.24 -9.82
C ASN A 228 -1.94 6.57 -11.07
N TYR A 229 -2.05 5.63 -12.02
CA TYR A 229 -2.96 5.77 -13.16
C TYR A 229 -4.42 5.91 -12.71
N SER A 230 -4.87 5.05 -11.80
CA SER A 230 -6.22 5.10 -11.27
C SER A 230 -6.51 6.43 -10.56
N LEU A 231 -5.58 6.91 -9.74
CA LEU A 231 -5.66 8.23 -9.10
C LEU A 231 -5.67 9.38 -10.11
N SER A 232 -5.03 9.23 -11.27
CA SER A 232 -5.06 10.27 -12.31
C SER A 232 -6.42 10.37 -13.02
N LYS A 233 -7.23 9.32 -12.99
CA LYS A 233 -8.50 9.22 -13.73
C LYS A 233 -9.75 9.24 -12.86
N MET A 234 -9.62 8.94 -11.58
CA MET A 234 -10.75 8.76 -10.65
C MET A 234 -10.46 9.44 -9.31
N ASP A 235 -11.50 9.74 -8.55
CA ASP A 235 -11.36 10.35 -7.22
C ASP A 235 -10.62 9.41 -6.26
N ALA A 236 -9.77 9.99 -5.40
CA ALA A 236 -8.99 9.24 -4.44
C ALA A 236 -9.89 8.46 -3.45
N SER A 237 -10.97 9.10 -2.99
CA SER A 237 -11.97 8.45 -2.15
C SER A 237 -12.62 7.25 -2.83
N PHE A 238 -12.90 7.32 -4.15
CA PHE A 238 -13.46 6.19 -4.90
C PHE A 238 -12.45 5.06 -5.06
N CYS A 239 -11.22 5.37 -5.45
CA CYS A 239 -10.16 4.36 -5.59
C CYS A 239 -9.91 3.62 -4.27
N SER A 240 -9.96 4.33 -3.14
CA SER A 240 -9.72 3.74 -1.82
C SER A 240 -10.76 2.68 -1.41
N MET A 241 -11.97 2.71 -1.99
CA MET A 241 -13.02 1.74 -1.69
C MET A 241 -12.70 0.28 -2.08
N PHE A 242 -11.66 0.08 -2.89
CA PHE A 242 -11.24 -1.25 -3.33
C PHE A 242 -10.19 -1.91 -2.42
N TYR A 243 -9.65 -1.18 -1.44
CA TYR A 243 -8.68 -1.74 -0.48
C TYR A 243 -9.15 -3.03 0.23
N PRO A 244 -10.45 -3.23 0.55
CA PRO A 244 -10.92 -4.50 1.15
C PRO A 244 -10.67 -5.75 0.31
N MET A 245 -10.33 -5.62 -0.96
CA MET A 245 -9.89 -6.76 -1.78
C MET A 245 -8.56 -7.35 -1.31
N GLN A 246 -7.68 -6.54 -0.72
CA GLN A 246 -6.37 -7.00 -0.25
C GLN A 246 -6.46 -8.11 0.81
N PRO A 247 -7.20 -7.95 1.91
CA PRO A 247 -7.33 -9.01 2.90
C PRO A 247 -7.97 -10.28 2.36
N LEU A 248 -8.89 -10.19 1.40
CA LEU A 248 -9.45 -11.39 0.77
C LEU A 248 -8.38 -12.19 0.02
N VAL A 249 -7.59 -11.51 -0.82
CA VAL A 249 -6.48 -12.14 -1.55
C VAL A 249 -5.40 -12.64 -0.59
N SER A 250 -5.03 -11.83 0.40
CA SER A 250 -4.01 -12.18 1.39
C SER A 250 -4.42 -13.38 2.26
N ALA A 251 -5.68 -13.43 2.69
CA ALA A 251 -6.18 -14.55 3.50
C ALA A 251 -6.17 -15.86 2.72
N ILE A 252 -6.66 -15.85 1.47
CA ILE A 252 -6.64 -17.03 0.61
C ILE A 252 -5.20 -17.52 0.41
N LEU A 253 -4.28 -16.62 0.04
CA LEU A 253 -2.88 -16.98 -0.18
C LEU A 253 -2.15 -17.32 1.14
N GLY A 254 -2.48 -16.66 2.24
CA GLY A 254 -1.93 -16.93 3.57
C GLY A 254 -2.22 -18.37 4.01
N VAL A 255 -3.46 -18.81 3.87
CA VAL A 255 -3.85 -20.21 4.16
C VAL A 255 -3.17 -21.19 3.20
N LEU A 256 -3.25 -20.95 1.87
CA LEU A 256 -2.78 -21.90 0.87
C LEU A 256 -1.24 -22.01 0.81
N VAL A 257 -0.52 -20.92 1.06
CA VAL A 257 0.93 -20.85 0.83
C VAL A 257 1.73 -20.86 2.13
N LEU A 258 1.20 -20.23 3.19
CA LEU A 258 1.89 -20.08 4.47
C LEU A 258 1.30 -20.97 5.59
N GLY A 259 0.13 -21.59 5.38
CA GLY A 259 -0.57 -22.35 6.42
C GLY A 259 -1.09 -21.44 7.54
N GLU A 260 -1.39 -20.17 7.26
CA GLU A 260 -1.93 -19.25 8.28
C GLU A 260 -3.31 -19.72 8.77
N GLU A 261 -3.52 -19.69 10.07
CA GLU A 261 -4.81 -19.96 10.67
C GLU A 261 -5.68 -18.69 10.64
N ILE A 262 -6.91 -18.82 10.16
CA ILE A 262 -7.90 -17.75 10.16
C ILE A 262 -8.62 -17.76 11.51
N THR A 263 -8.28 -16.80 12.36
CA THR A 263 -8.90 -16.69 13.69
C THR A 263 -10.34 -16.12 13.59
N PRO A 264 -11.25 -16.47 14.53
CA PRO A 264 -12.58 -15.85 14.60
C PRO A 264 -12.52 -14.32 14.68
N SER A 265 -11.57 -13.77 15.44
CA SER A 265 -11.35 -12.32 15.56
C SER A 265 -11.01 -11.66 14.23
N PHE A 266 -10.18 -12.32 13.40
CA PHE A 266 -9.87 -11.87 12.05
C PHE A 266 -11.12 -11.79 11.17
N VAL A 267 -11.96 -12.85 11.20
CA VAL A 267 -13.19 -12.90 10.39
C VAL A 267 -14.16 -11.83 10.84
N ILE A 268 -14.45 -11.75 12.14
CA ILE A 268 -15.42 -10.79 12.69
C ILE A 268 -14.95 -9.36 12.43
N GLY A 269 -13.71 -9.03 12.78
CA GLY A 269 -13.15 -7.69 12.58
C GLY A 269 -13.05 -7.32 11.10
N GLY A 270 -12.69 -8.28 10.24
CA GLY A 270 -12.63 -8.11 8.80
C GLY A 270 -14.02 -7.83 8.20
N VAL A 271 -15.05 -8.58 8.62
CA VAL A 271 -16.45 -8.34 8.21
C VAL A 271 -16.91 -6.95 8.65
N ILE A 272 -16.63 -6.54 9.90
CA ILE A 272 -16.99 -5.22 10.41
C ILE A 272 -16.33 -4.12 9.54
N ILE A 273 -15.03 -4.22 9.25
CA ILE A 273 -14.30 -3.27 8.40
C ILE A 273 -14.93 -3.21 7.01
N CYS A 274 -15.11 -4.36 6.36
CA CYS A 274 -15.68 -4.44 5.01
C CYS A 274 -17.10 -3.88 4.95
N CYS A 275 -17.97 -4.21 5.92
CA CYS A 275 -19.33 -3.69 6.00
C CYS A 275 -19.35 -2.16 6.16
N GLY A 276 -18.48 -1.60 7.02
CA GLY A 276 -18.34 -0.16 7.19
C GLY A 276 -17.95 0.56 5.88
N ILE A 277 -17.00 -0.01 5.15
CA ILE A 277 -16.55 0.53 3.87
C ILE A 277 -17.66 0.43 2.81
N VAL A 278 -18.29 -0.74 2.64
CA VAL A 278 -19.39 -0.94 1.67
C VAL A 278 -20.56 -0.03 1.96
N ALA A 279 -20.98 0.09 3.23
CA ALA A 279 -22.05 0.99 3.64
C ALA A 279 -21.74 2.46 3.27
N SER A 280 -20.49 2.91 3.46
CA SER A 280 -20.05 4.25 3.07
C SER A 280 -20.17 4.50 1.56
N VAL A 281 -19.83 3.49 0.75
CA VAL A 281 -19.93 3.54 -0.72
C VAL A 281 -21.38 3.68 -1.18
N VAL A 282 -22.24 2.80 -0.66
CA VAL A 282 -23.65 2.71 -1.09
C VAL A 282 -24.43 3.97 -0.70
N THR A 283 -24.21 4.46 0.53
CA THR A 283 -24.92 5.65 1.03
C THR A 283 -24.36 6.96 0.44
N GLY A 284 -23.06 6.99 0.09
CA GLY A 284 -22.44 8.14 -0.58
C GLY A 284 -22.98 8.41 -1.99
N LYS A 285 -23.38 7.36 -2.71
CA LYS A 285 -24.00 7.48 -4.06
C LYS A 285 -25.43 8.05 -4.07
N LYS A 286 -26.17 7.95 -2.96
CA LYS A 286 -27.57 8.44 -2.90
C LYS A 286 -27.70 9.95 -2.69
N LYS A 287 -26.61 10.66 -2.41
CA LYS A 287 -26.61 12.12 -2.12
C LYS A 287 -25.80 12.96 -3.10
N ALA A 288 -25.30 12.39 -4.19
CA ALA A 288 -24.68 13.06 -5.33
C ALA A 288 -25.61 12.98 -6.54
#